data_303eca03944d5c3ed3af4750c15d15b7
#
_entry.id   303eca03944d5c3ed3af4750c15d15b7
#
_cell.length_a   1.000
_cell.length_b   1.000
_cell.length_c   1.000
_cell.angle_alpha   90.00
_cell.angle_beta   90.00
_cell.angle_gamma   90.00
#
_symmetry.space_group_name_H-M   'P 1'
#
loop_
_entity.id
_entity.type
_entity.pdbx_description
1 polymer ?
#
loop_
_entity_poly.entity_id
_entity_poly.type
_entity_poly.pdbx_seq_one_letter_code
_entity_poly.pdbx_strand_id
1 'polypeptide(L)'
;MEFKIENVQVYGVDRAIIASGNPMRTKFLNHQTITEKDLSRGIKLGSVPTGTGHDNYLKGIIVQMDLTAPLYFWKQAQRYHWFDFVSSQSTMHCLLKFDISSQCVKETNKEILAIMEKLIKQYNEMDDQD
;
A
#
# COMPACT_ATOMS: atom_id res chain seq x y z
N MET A 1 -5.58 5.77 16.08
CA MET A 1 -5.42 5.51 14.62
C MET A 1 -5.50 4.00 14.41
N GLU A 2 -6.28 3.54 13.44
CA GLU A 2 -6.46 2.14 13.08
C GLU A 2 -5.91 1.90 11.66
N PHE A 3 -5.54 0.64 11.35
CA PHE A 3 -5.17 0.29 9.99
C PHE A 3 -6.39 0.39 9.07
N LYS A 4 -6.21 1.03 7.92
CA LYS A 4 -7.26 1.20 6.92
C LYS A 4 -6.67 1.10 5.52
N ILE A 5 -7.32 0.33 4.67
CA ILE A 5 -6.98 0.20 3.24
C ILE A 5 -8.18 0.68 2.44
N GLU A 6 -7.96 1.64 1.54
CA GLU A 6 -9.00 2.26 0.74
C GLU A 6 -8.56 2.41 -0.71
N ASN A 7 -9.50 2.72 -1.59
CA ASN A 7 -9.25 3.06 -3.01
C ASN A 7 -8.39 2.02 -3.75
N VAL A 8 -8.62 0.72 -3.45
CA VAL A 8 -7.84 -0.38 -4.02
C VAL A 8 -8.13 -0.51 -5.51
N GLN A 9 -7.07 -0.46 -6.32
CA GLN A 9 -7.11 -0.71 -7.75
C GLN A 9 -6.09 -1.78 -8.11
N VAL A 10 -6.46 -2.68 -9.03
CA VAL A 10 -5.61 -3.81 -9.45
C VAL A 10 -5.44 -3.78 -10.96
N TYR A 11 -4.20 -3.80 -11.41
CA TYR A 11 -3.85 -3.69 -12.81
C TYR A 11 -3.03 -4.89 -13.29
N GLY A 12 -3.16 -5.21 -14.58
CA GLY A 12 -2.32 -6.19 -15.25
C GLY A 12 -2.69 -7.66 -15.02
N VAL A 13 -3.80 -7.96 -14.35
CA VAL A 13 -4.22 -9.33 -13.99
C VAL A 13 -4.31 -10.22 -15.22
N ASP A 14 -5.11 -9.85 -16.22
CA ASP A 14 -5.33 -10.64 -17.44
C ASP A 14 -4.02 -10.87 -18.18
N ARG A 15 -3.22 -9.81 -18.32
CA ARG A 15 -1.94 -9.88 -19.01
C ARG A 15 -0.94 -10.77 -18.29
N ALA A 16 -0.89 -10.71 -16.96
CA ALA A 16 -0.05 -11.59 -16.14
C ALA A 16 -0.46 -13.06 -16.28
N ILE A 17 -1.76 -13.35 -16.22
CA ILE A 17 -2.30 -14.69 -16.39
C ILE A 17 -2.00 -15.22 -17.80
N ILE A 18 -2.19 -14.44 -18.85
CA ILE A 18 -1.82 -14.82 -20.22
C ILE A 18 -0.32 -15.12 -20.31
N ALA A 19 0.52 -14.26 -19.74
CA ALA A 19 1.97 -14.40 -19.75
C ALA A 19 2.47 -15.64 -18.98
N SER A 20 1.73 -16.14 -17.97
CA SER A 20 2.07 -17.36 -17.24
C SER A 20 2.21 -18.60 -18.13
N GLY A 21 1.64 -18.58 -19.35
CA GLY A 21 1.76 -19.64 -20.33
C GLY A 21 3.00 -19.56 -21.25
N ASN A 22 3.74 -18.44 -21.22
CA ASN A 22 4.86 -18.20 -22.13
C ASN A 22 5.94 -19.29 -22.10
N PRO A 23 6.35 -19.84 -20.94
CA PRO A 23 7.38 -20.87 -20.90
C PRO A 23 7.08 -22.13 -21.73
N MET A 24 5.82 -22.43 -21.99
CA MET A 24 5.39 -23.63 -22.72
C MET A 24 4.90 -23.31 -24.15
N ARG A 25 5.07 -22.07 -24.61
CA ARG A 25 4.62 -21.67 -25.95
C ARG A 25 5.72 -21.87 -26.98
N THR A 26 5.35 -22.50 -28.08
CA THR A 26 6.23 -22.64 -29.23
C THR A 26 5.92 -21.64 -30.34
N LYS A 27 4.82 -20.91 -30.25
CA LYS A 27 4.41 -19.86 -31.18
C LYS A 27 4.02 -18.61 -30.46
N PHE A 28 4.31 -17.46 -31.06
CA PHE A 28 3.87 -16.19 -30.54
C PHE A 28 2.32 -16.11 -30.52
N LEU A 29 1.75 -15.73 -29.39
CA LEU A 29 0.32 -15.52 -29.24
C LEU A 29 -0.01 -14.03 -29.30
N ASN A 30 -0.82 -13.68 -30.31
CA ASN A 30 -1.30 -12.31 -30.49
C ASN A 30 -2.74 -12.17 -29.97
N HIS A 31 -3.06 -12.76 -28.80
CA HIS A 31 -4.36 -12.51 -28.17
C HIS A 31 -4.19 -11.72 -26.89
N GLN A 32 -5.13 -10.83 -26.66
CA GLN A 32 -5.16 -9.95 -25.48
C GLN A 32 -6.29 -10.33 -24.51
N THR A 33 -7.17 -11.23 -24.92
CA THR A 33 -8.31 -11.66 -24.10
C THR A 33 -7.96 -12.97 -23.38
N ILE A 34 -8.21 -13.00 -22.08
CA ILE A 34 -8.00 -14.18 -21.24
C ILE A 34 -8.97 -15.30 -21.66
N THR A 35 -8.47 -16.54 -21.74
CA THR A 35 -9.26 -17.74 -21.99
C THR A 35 -9.47 -18.54 -20.70
N GLU A 36 -10.47 -19.43 -20.67
CA GLU A 36 -10.66 -20.34 -19.52
C GLU A 36 -9.42 -21.21 -19.25
N LYS A 37 -8.71 -21.60 -20.30
CA LYS A 37 -7.44 -22.35 -20.18
C LYS A 37 -6.35 -21.51 -19.52
N ASP A 38 -6.26 -20.21 -19.86
CA ASP A 38 -5.31 -19.30 -19.22
C ASP A 38 -5.65 -19.11 -17.74
N LEU A 39 -6.91 -18.91 -17.43
CA LEU A 39 -7.39 -18.74 -16.06
C LEU A 39 -7.11 -19.99 -15.21
N SER A 40 -7.47 -21.17 -15.71
CA SER A 40 -7.21 -22.45 -15.03
C SER A 40 -5.72 -22.67 -14.75
N ARG A 41 -4.86 -22.32 -15.73
CA ARG A 41 -3.40 -22.37 -15.56
C ARG A 41 -2.94 -21.38 -14.50
N GLY A 42 -3.39 -20.13 -14.58
CA GLY A 42 -3.05 -19.09 -13.61
C GLY A 42 -3.38 -19.54 -12.18
N ILE A 43 -4.59 -20.01 -11.93
CA ILE A 43 -5.01 -20.53 -10.62
C ILE A 43 -4.07 -21.65 -10.15
N LYS A 44 -3.76 -22.63 -10.99
CA LYS A 44 -2.85 -23.74 -10.62
C LYS A 44 -1.46 -23.24 -10.24
N LEU A 45 -0.89 -22.31 -11.03
CA LEU A 45 0.46 -21.79 -10.80
C LEU A 45 0.51 -20.85 -9.60
N GLY A 46 -0.57 -20.09 -9.34
CA GLY A 46 -0.66 -19.22 -8.16
C GLY A 46 -0.93 -19.95 -6.85
N SER A 47 -1.39 -21.22 -6.92
CA SER A 47 -1.70 -22.04 -5.74
C SER A 47 -0.51 -22.89 -5.26
N VAL A 48 0.63 -22.84 -5.93
CA VAL A 48 1.83 -23.55 -5.47
C VAL A 48 2.52 -22.82 -4.32
N PRO A 49 3.35 -23.52 -3.53
CA PRO A 49 4.11 -22.86 -2.48
C PRO A 49 4.97 -21.71 -3.00
N THR A 50 4.94 -20.59 -2.31
CA THR A 50 5.71 -19.38 -2.67
C THR A 50 7.21 -19.70 -2.76
N GLY A 51 7.88 -19.13 -3.75
CA GLY A 51 9.32 -19.32 -3.96
C GLY A 51 9.69 -20.48 -4.87
N THR A 52 8.72 -21.25 -5.40
CA THR A 52 8.99 -22.30 -6.41
C THR A 52 9.23 -21.73 -7.82
N GLY A 53 9.00 -20.43 -8.02
CA GLY A 53 9.16 -19.73 -9.29
C GLY A 53 7.96 -19.85 -10.24
N HIS A 54 6.99 -20.71 -9.95
CA HIS A 54 5.80 -20.88 -10.78
C HIS A 54 4.82 -19.71 -10.65
N ASP A 55 4.85 -18.99 -9.53
CA ASP A 55 4.07 -17.81 -9.18
C ASP A 55 4.65 -16.49 -9.71
N ASN A 56 5.79 -16.53 -10.41
CA ASN A 56 6.47 -15.32 -10.88
C ASN A 56 5.62 -14.40 -11.77
N TYR A 57 4.62 -14.94 -12.47
CA TYR A 57 3.71 -14.14 -13.30
C TYR A 57 2.92 -13.12 -12.45
N LEU A 58 2.71 -13.38 -11.15
CA LEU A 58 2.04 -12.44 -10.22
C LEU A 58 2.80 -11.12 -10.07
N LYS A 59 4.11 -11.09 -10.35
CA LYS A 59 4.90 -9.85 -10.38
C LYS A 59 4.45 -8.86 -11.47
N GLY A 60 3.69 -9.32 -12.45
CA GLY A 60 3.08 -8.48 -13.47
C GLY A 60 1.79 -7.78 -13.03
N ILE A 61 1.34 -8.03 -11.80
CA ILE A 61 0.13 -7.43 -11.23
C ILE A 61 0.55 -6.27 -10.32
N ILE A 62 -0.02 -5.09 -10.56
CA ILE A 62 0.20 -3.90 -9.74
C ILE A 62 -1.06 -3.63 -8.94
N VAL A 63 -0.91 -3.47 -7.63
CA VAL A 63 -1.97 -3.06 -6.73
C VAL A 63 -1.67 -1.65 -6.24
N GLN A 64 -2.57 -0.72 -6.48
CA GLN A 64 -2.53 0.62 -5.93
C GLN A 64 -3.60 0.74 -4.85
N MET A 65 -3.27 1.41 -3.74
CA MET A 65 -4.19 1.60 -2.63
C MET A 65 -3.77 2.78 -1.77
N ASP A 66 -4.73 3.33 -1.04
CA ASP A 66 -4.47 4.25 0.05
C ASP A 66 -4.39 3.45 1.35
N LEU A 67 -3.30 3.63 2.08
CA LEU A 67 -3.05 2.93 3.34
C LEU A 67 -2.90 3.93 4.49
N THR A 68 -3.77 3.82 5.47
CA THR A 68 -3.62 4.49 6.76
C THR A 68 -3.05 3.52 7.78
N ALA A 69 -1.94 3.87 8.41
CA ALA A 69 -1.26 3.01 9.36
C ALA A 69 -0.50 3.83 10.42
N PRO A 70 -0.29 3.30 11.64
CA PRO A 70 0.55 3.94 12.64
C PRO A 70 1.98 4.17 12.16
N LEU A 71 2.62 5.21 12.66
CA LEU A 71 3.95 5.64 12.21
C LEU A 71 5.03 4.54 12.31
N TYR A 72 4.94 3.68 13.34
CA TYR A 72 5.90 2.58 13.51
C TYR A 72 5.83 1.53 12.38
N PHE A 73 4.65 1.35 11.76
CA PHE A 73 4.48 0.44 10.62
C PHE A 73 5.33 0.86 9.43
N TRP A 74 5.36 2.16 9.12
CA TRP A 74 6.06 2.68 7.94
C TRP A 74 7.56 2.41 7.96
N LYS A 75 8.18 2.43 9.14
CA LYS A 75 9.61 2.12 9.30
C LYS A 75 9.96 0.69 8.88
N GLN A 76 9.02 -0.24 9.02
CA GLN A 76 9.19 -1.62 8.55
C GLN A 76 8.75 -1.78 7.10
N ALA A 77 7.61 -1.21 6.71
CA ALA A 77 7.08 -1.29 5.36
C ALA A 77 8.07 -0.79 4.31
N GLN A 78 8.82 0.27 4.60
CA GLN A 78 9.86 0.82 3.72
C GLN A 78 11.02 -0.15 3.42
N ARG A 79 11.17 -1.23 4.15
CA ARG A 79 12.19 -2.26 3.89
C ARG A 79 11.72 -3.33 2.89
N TYR A 80 10.44 -3.38 2.61
CA TYR A 80 9.88 -4.33 1.65
C TYR A 80 9.96 -3.74 0.25
N HIS A 81 10.81 -4.32 -0.61
CA HIS A 81 11.02 -3.84 -1.98
C HIS A 81 9.80 -4.00 -2.91
N TRP A 82 8.72 -4.59 -2.42
CA TRP A 82 7.45 -4.71 -3.13
C TRP A 82 6.49 -3.54 -2.87
N PHE A 83 6.88 -2.62 -1.98
CA PHE A 83 6.13 -1.41 -1.67
C PHE A 83 6.83 -0.19 -2.26
N ASP A 84 6.16 0.46 -3.22
CA ASP A 84 6.57 1.75 -3.73
C ASP A 84 5.64 2.83 -3.16
N PHE A 85 6.23 3.80 -2.47
CA PHE A 85 5.49 4.91 -1.86
C PHE A 85 5.43 6.08 -2.83
N VAL A 86 4.29 6.26 -3.48
CA VAL A 86 4.08 7.34 -4.46
C VAL A 86 3.98 8.70 -3.76
N SER A 87 3.26 8.73 -2.63
CA SER A 87 3.07 9.93 -1.82
C SER A 87 2.71 9.56 -0.39
N SER A 88 2.96 10.46 0.55
CA SER A 88 2.57 10.31 1.94
C SER A 88 2.16 11.64 2.54
N GLN A 89 1.32 11.60 3.57
CA GLN A 89 0.99 12.77 4.35
C GLN A 89 2.22 13.27 5.11
N SER A 90 2.52 14.54 4.97
CA SER A 90 3.66 15.16 5.65
C SER A 90 3.27 15.61 7.07
N THR A 91 3.85 14.99 8.08
CA THR A 91 3.71 15.44 9.46
C THR A 91 4.21 16.88 9.63
N MET A 92 5.34 17.22 8.98
CA MET A 92 5.92 18.58 9.07
C MET A 92 4.96 19.68 8.59
N HIS A 93 4.20 19.42 7.51
CA HIS A 93 3.29 20.41 6.94
C HIS A 93 1.88 20.38 7.54
N CYS A 94 1.52 19.31 8.21
CA CYS A 94 0.14 19.05 8.63
C CYS A 94 -0.03 18.96 10.15
N LEU A 95 1.04 18.78 10.92
CA LEU A 95 0.95 18.56 12.37
C LEU A 95 0.13 19.64 13.10
N LEU A 96 0.30 20.88 12.69
CA LEU A 96 -0.40 22.04 13.31
C LEU A 96 -1.90 22.09 12.98
N LYS A 97 -2.33 21.33 11.98
CA LYS A 97 -3.72 21.29 11.49
C LYS A 97 -4.45 20.02 11.90
N PHE A 98 -3.74 19.05 12.48
CA PHE A 98 -4.34 17.79 12.90
C PHE A 98 -5.15 17.95 14.18
N ASP A 99 -6.24 17.21 14.27
CA ASP A 99 -6.77 16.77 15.55
C ASP A 99 -5.85 15.64 16.08
N ILE A 100 -4.92 16.00 16.96
CA ILE A 100 -3.89 15.11 17.48
C ILE A 100 -4.50 13.87 18.15
N SER A 101 -5.59 14.04 18.89
CA SER A 101 -6.22 12.92 19.60
C SER A 101 -6.75 11.87 18.65
N SER A 102 -7.27 12.25 17.49
CA SER A 102 -7.73 11.30 16.44
C SER A 102 -6.59 10.65 15.68
N GLN A 103 -5.43 11.30 15.57
CA GLN A 103 -4.27 10.83 14.82
C GLN A 103 -3.33 9.92 15.64
N CYS A 104 -3.47 9.88 16.93
CA CYS A 104 -2.67 9.01 17.80
C CYS A 104 -3.30 7.63 17.97
N VAL A 105 -2.49 6.63 18.30
CA VAL A 105 -2.98 5.32 18.70
C VAL A 105 -3.70 5.40 20.05
N LYS A 106 -4.66 4.51 20.29
CA LYS A 106 -5.53 4.55 21.49
C LYS A 106 -4.76 4.47 22.81
N GLU A 107 -3.61 3.82 22.77
CA GLU A 107 -2.73 3.60 23.92
C GLU A 107 -1.83 4.80 24.23
N THR A 108 -1.90 5.87 23.46
CA THR A 108 -1.09 7.07 23.70
C THR A 108 -1.45 7.69 25.05
N ASN A 109 -0.44 8.02 25.86
CA ASN A 109 -0.62 8.64 27.16
C ASN A 109 -1.34 9.99 27.03
N LYS A 110 -2.42 10.17 27.80
CA LYS A 110 -3.27 11.37 27.73
C LYS A 110 -2.53 12.65 28.14
N GLU A 111 -1.57 12.59 29.05
CA GLU A 111 -0.76 13.73 29.44
C GLU A 111 0.12 14.21 28.27
N ILE A 112 0.70 13.26 27.49
CA ILE A 112 1.47 13.60 26.31
C ILE A 112 0.59 14.26 25.26
N LEU A 113 -0.62 13.73 25.03
CA LEU A 113 -1.58 14.34 24.10
C LEU A 113 -1.91 15.79 24.51
N ALA A 114 -2.23 16.02 25.79
CA ALA A 114 -2.55 17.35 26.30
C ALA A 114 -1.38 18.34 26.14
N ILE A 115 -0.14 17.88 26.32
CA ILE A 115 1.05 18.71 26.10
C ILE A 115 1.19 19.04 24.61
N MET A 116 1.01 18.08 23.71
CA MET A 116 1.09 18.29 22.27
C MET A 116 0.02 19.28 21.79
N GLU A 117 -1.23 19.11 22.22
CA GLU A 117 -2.33 20.03 21.89
C GLU A 117 -2.05 21.47 22.37
N LYS A 118 -1.53 21.60 23.59
CA LYS A 118 -1.13 22.92 24.15
C LYS A 118 -0.04 23.55 23.28
N LEU A 119 1.00 22.81 22.91
CA LEU A 119 2.12 23.36 22.14
C LEU A 119 1.68 23.76 20.70
N ILE A 120 0.82 22.96 20.06
CA ILE A 120 0.25 23.30 18.75
C ILE A 120 -0.56 24.60 18.84
N LYS A 121 -1.40 24.71 19.87
CA LYS A 121 -2.18 25.93 20.08
C LYS A 121 -1.29 27.15 20.25
N GLN A 122 -0.27 27.07 21.11
CA GLN A 122 0.68 28.15 21.33
C GLN A 122 1.41 28.54 20.03
N TYR A 123 1.82 27.58 19.22
CA TYR A 123 2.48 27.86 17.95
C TYR A 123 1.55 28.61 16.98
N ASN A 124 0.31 28.15 16.83
CA ASN A 124 -0.66 28.78 15.92
C ASN A 124 -0.99 30.22 16.38
N GLU A 125 -1.06 30.48 17.70
CA GLU A 125 -1.28 31.83 18.25
C GLU A 125 -0.08 32.79 18.01
N MET A 126 1.14 32.25 17.81
CA MET A 126 2.32 33.05 17.46
C MET A 126 2.37 33.37 15.96
N ASP A 127 1.98 32.42 15.11
CA ASP A 127 1.99 32.58 13.66
C ASP A 127 0.92 33.56 13.15
N ASP A 128 -0.18 33.71 13.91
CA ASP A 128 -1.25 34.68 13.60
C ASP A 128 -0.87 36.15 13.94
N GLN A 129 0.31 36.40 14.56
CA GLN A 129 0.76 37.71 14.98
C GLN A 129 1.79 38.39 14.05
N ASP A 130 2.28 37.66 13.04
CA ASP A 130 3.19 38.14 11.99
C ASP A 130 2.44 38.37 10.66
#